data_6ea70a563196fdfb5f4e3019b7290962
#
_entry.id   6ea70a563196fdfb5f4e3019b7290962
#
_cell.length_a   1.000
_cell.length_b   1.000
_cell.length_c   1.000
_cell.angle_alpha   90.00
_cell.angle_beta   90.00
_cell.angle_gamma   90.00
#
_symmetry.space_group_name_H-M   'P 1'
#
loop_
_entity.id
_entity.type
_entity.pdbx_description
1 polymer ?
#
loop_
_entity_poly.entity_id
_entity_poly.type
_entity_poly.pdbx_seq_one_letter_code
_entity_poly.pdbx_strand_id
1 'polypeptide(L)'
;LLRRQRQMCIRHRRAELDALADALRTLARAHKSTEMIGRSHAIHGEPITFGFKVAGWLAETERNRSRLERLEADVSVGQISGAMGTYANTDPQVEKISCDILGLTPDTASTQVISRDRHADYVQTLALVAASLERFSTEIRNLQRTDVLEVEENFAKGQKGSSAMPHKRNPIRSERISGLARVIRSYTCLL
;
A
#
# COMPACT_ATOMS: atom_id res chain seq x y z
N LEU A 1 -5.65 10.05 21.75
CA LEU A 1 -6.03 8.68 21.31
C LEU A 1 -5.92 8.52 19.79
N LEU A 2 -6.55 9.38 18.99
CA LEU A 2 -6.57 9.28 17.52
C LEU A 2 -5.18 9.36 16.86
N ARG A 3 -4.24 10.13 17.41
CA ARG A 3 -2.89 10.30 16.85
C ARG A 3 -2.02 9.05 17.03
N ARG A 4 -2.05 8.44 18.22
CA ARG A 4 -1.35 7.18 18.50
C ARG A 4 -1.87 6.03 17.61
N GLN A 5 -3.19 6.01 17.35
CA GLN A 5 -3.79 5.06 16.42
C GLN A 5 -3.29 5.26 14.98
N ARG A 6 -3.08 6.50 14.53
CA ARG A 6 -2.56 6.78 13.18
C ARG A 6 -1.13 6.30 12.98
N GLN A 7 -0.23 6.57 13.93
CA GLN A 7 1.13 6.01 13.91
C GLN A 7 1.13 4.48 13.89
N MET A 8 0.28 3.84 14.71
CA MET A 8 0.11 2.39 14.69
C MET A 8 -0.38 1.91 13.31
N CYS A 9 -1.31 2.61 12.68
CA CYS A 9 -1.78 2.25 11.34
C CYS A 9 -0.65 2.32 10.30
N ILE A 10 0.19 3.36 10.32
CA ILE A 10 1.32 3.49 9.38
C ILE A 10 2.33 2.36 9.59
N ARG A 11 2.71 2.08 10.84
CA ARG A 11 3.63 0.99 11.17
C ARG A 11 3.11 -0.37 10.71
N HIS A 12 1.82 -0.65 10.92
CA HIS A 12 1.20 -1.87 10.42
C HIS A 12 1.23 -1.93 8.88
N ARG A 13 0.89 -0.83 8.18
CA ARG A 13 0.93 -0.81 6.71
C ARG A 13 2.35 -0.99 6.18
N ARG A 14 3.35 -0.45 6.87
CA ARG A 14 4.76 -0.67 6.53
C ARG A 14 5.16 -2.13 6.70
N ALA A 15 4.80 -2.76 7.81
CA ALA A 15 5.07 -4.18 8.04
C ALA A 15 4.41 -5.09 6.97
N GLU A 16 3.19 -4.76 6.54
CA GLU A 16 2.50 -5.48 5.45
C GLU A 16 3.23 -5.31 4.10
N LEU A 17 3.75 -4.11 3.81
CA LEU A 17 4.55 -3.88 2.60
C LEU A 17 5.92 -4.57 2.69
N ASP A 18 6.54 -4.65 3.87
CA ASP A 18 7.76 -5.41 4.09
C ASP A 18 7.51 -6.90 3.79
N ALA A 19 6.44 -7.48 4.32
CA ALA A 19 6.05 -8.86 4.04
C ALA A 19 5.76 -9.10 2.55
N LEU A 20 5.08 -8.17 1.88
CA LEU A 20 4.84 -8.24 0.44
C LEU A 20 6.16 -8.17 -0.35
N ALA A 21 7.06 -7.26 0.01
CA ALA A 21 8.37 -7.13 -0.65
C ALA A 21 9.20 -8.42 -0.51
N ASP A 22 9.18 -9.05 0.67
CA ASP A 22 9.88 -10.32 0.91
C ASP A 22 9.28 -11.48 0.10
N ALA A 23 7.95 -11.55 0.03
CA ALA A 23 7.25 -12.52 -0.81
C ALA A 23 7.58 -12.33 -2.30
N LEU A 24 7.54 -11.08 -2.80
CA LEU A 24 7.90 -10.75 -4.19
C LEU A 24 9.37 -11.04 -4.48
N ARG A 25 10.27 -10.75 -3.55
CA ARG A 25 11.71 -11.06 -3.67
C ARG A 25 11.95 -12.57 -3.78
N THR A 26 11.27 -13.35 -2.94
CA THR A 26 11.34 -14.80 -2.96
C THR A 26 10.80 -15.35 -4.28
N LEU A 27 9.66 -14.87 -4.72
CA LEU A 27 9.03 -15.29 -5.97
C LEU A 27 9.89 -14.93 -7.20
N ALA A 28 10.43 -13.69 -7.23
CA ALA A 28 11.32 -13.27 -8.31
C ALA A 28 12.56 -14.13 -8.44
N ARG A 29 13.18 -14.52 -7.31
CA ARG A 29 14.35 -15.42 -7.28
C ARG A 29 14.01 -16.84 -7.71
N ALA A 30 12.88 -17.37 -7.25
CA ALA A 30 12.42 -18.72 -7.61
C ALA A 30 12.14 -18.84 -9.12
N HIS A 31 11.67 -17.78 -9.74
CA HIS A 31 11.29 -17.75 -11.16
C HIS A 31 12.23 -16.94 -12.05
N LYS A 32 13.48 -16.72 -11.64
CA LYS A 32 14.46 -15.93 -12.43
C LYS A 32 14.72 -16.50 -13.82
N SER A 33 14.50 -17.79 -14.03
CA SER A 33 14.72 -18.52 -15.28
C SER A 33 13.42 -19.12 -15.85
N THR A 34 12.26 -18.83 -15.27
CA THR A 34 10.98 -19.30 -15.78
C THR A 34 10.58 -18.41 -16.97
N GLU A 35 10.68 -18.96 -18.15
CA GLU A 35 10.38 -18.24 -19.39
C GLU A 35 8.89 -17.92 -19.51
N MET A 36 8.60 -16.73 -20.02
CA MET A 36 7.27 -16.29 -20.41
C MET A 36 7.36 -15.26 -21.54
N ILE A 37 6.25 -15.01 -22.21
CA ILE A 37 6.20 -13.96 -23.22
C ILE A 37 5.95 -12.59 -22.58
N GLY A 38 6.80 -11.61 -22.92
CA GLY A 38 6.52 -10.20 -22.64
C GLY A 38 5.40 -9.70 -23.56
N ARG A 39 4.49 -8.89 -23.00
CA ARG A 39 3.38 -8.31 -23.76
C ARG A 39 3.36 -6.80 -23.63
N SER A 40 3.12 -6.12 -24.73
CA SER A 40 2.72 -4.71 -24.75
C SER A 40 1.40 -4.58 -25.52
N HIS A 41 0.45 -3.81 -25.01
CA HIS A 41 -0.90 -3.72 -25.59
C HIS A 41 -1.61 -5.09 -25.72
N ALA A 42 -1.34 -6.02 -24.82
CA ALA A 42 -1.79 -7.42 -24.85
C ALA A 42 -1.24 -8.26 -26.03
N ILE A 43 -0.37 -7.72 -26.86
CA ILE A 43 0.27 -8.40 -27.99
C ILE A 43 1.62 -8.96 -27.56
N HIS A 44 1.99 -10.11 -28.08
CA HIS A 44 3.28 -10.74 -27.86
C HIS A 44 4.42 -9.84 -28.35
N GLY A 45 5.37 -9.58 -27.47
CA GLY A 45 6.61 -8.90 -27.77
C GLY A 45 7.80 -9.87 -27.69
N GLU A 46 8.75 -9.59 -26.82
CA GLU A 46 9.97 -10.38 -26.64
C GLU A 46 9.84 -11.38 -25.48
N PRO A 47 10.57 -12.50 -25.49
CA PRO A 47 10.68 -13.39 -24.33
C PRO A 47 11.26 -12.65 -23.13
N ILE A 48 10.65 -12.89 -21.96
CA ILE A 48 11.12 -12.42 -20.65
C ILE A 48 11.09 -13.59 -19.66
N THR A 49 11.36 -13.32 -18.40
CA THR A 49 11.10 -14.29 -17.34
C THR A 49 10.01 -13.80 -16.39
N PHE A 50 9.31 -14.73 -15.77
CA PHE A 50 8.34 -14.37 -14.72
C PHE A 50 9.02 -13.67 -13.55
N GLY A 51 10.25 -14.10 -13.20
CA GLY A 51 11.05 -13.42 -12.17
C GLY A 51 11.35 -11.96 -12.50
N PHE A 52 11.62 -11.62 -13.77
CA PHE A 52 11.82 -10.24 -14.21
C PHE A 52 10.54 -9.41 -14.05
N LYS A 53 9.38 -9.95 -14.44
CA LYS A 53 8.08 -9.29 -14.24
C LYS A 53 7.83 -9.00 -12.75
N VAL A 54 8.06 -9.98 -11.87
CA VAL A 54 7.88 -9.85 -10.41
C VAL A 54 8.90 -8.88 -9.81
N ALA A 55 10.13 -8.82 -10.33
CA ALA A 55 11.12 -7.84 -9.90
C ALA A 55 10.67 -6.39 -10.13
N GLY A 56 9.94 -6.13 -11.21
CA GLY A 56 9.29 -4.83 -11.44
C GLY A 56 8.26 -4.48 -10.37
N TRP A 57 7.47 -5.47 -9.92
CA TRP A 57 6.49 -5.28 -8.81
C TRP A 57 7.20 -5.05 -7.47
N LEU A 58 8.30 -5.77 -7.22
CA LEU A 58 9.14 -5.55 -6.04
C LEU A 58 9.69 -4.12 -6.00
N ALA A 59 10.28 -3.65 -7.08
CA ALA A 59 10.82 -2.29 -7.17
C ALA A 59 9.75 -1.20 -6.91
N GLU A 60 8.51 -1.42 -7.36
CA GLU A 60 7.39 -0.52 -7.08
C GLU A 60 6.95 -0.60 -5.61
N THR A 61 6.91 -1.79 -5.04
CA THR A 61 6.60 -2.00 -3.62
C THR A 61 7.62 -1.32 -2.71
N GLU A 62 8.92 -1.39 -3.04
CA GLU A 62 9.98 -0.69 -2.30
C GLU A 62 9.82 0.84 -2.37
N ARG A 63 9.42 1.40 -3.52
CA ARG A 63 9.10 2.84 -3.62
C ARG A 63 7.89 3.22 -2.76
N ASN A 64 6.87 2.37 -2.69
CA ASN A 64 5.70 2.60 -1.83
C ASN A 64 6.07 2.53 -0.35
N ARG A 65 6.94 1.61 0.03
CA ARG A 65 7.51 1.51 1.38
C ARG A 65 8.24 2.78 1.79
N SER A 66 9.12 3.29 0.91
CA SER A 66 9.85 4.55 1.15
C SER A 66 8.91 5.77 1.29
N ARG A 67 7.76 5.78 0.57
CA ARG A 67 6.74 6.83 0.74
C ARG A 67 6.12 6.78 2.13
N LEU A 68 5.70 5.59 2.60
CA LEU A 68 5.13 5.43 3.95
C LEU A 68 6.13 5.76 5.05
N GLU A 69 7.41 5.47 4.85
CA GLU A 69 8.46 5.79 5.82
C GLU A 69 8.64 7.30 6.00
N ARG A 70 8.64 8.07 4.91
CA ARG A 70 8.67 9.54 5.00
C ARG A 70 7.42 10.10 5.68
N LEU A 71 6.26 9.58 5.35
CA LEU A 71 4.98 10.01 5.94
C LEU A 71 4.89 9.76 7.44
N GLU A 72 5.56 8.74 7.97
CA GLU A 72 5.56 8.48 9.41
C GLU A 72 6.08 9.70 10.18
N ALA A 73 7.14 10.34 9.69
CA ALA A 73 7.67 11.56 10.28
C ALA A 73 6.68 12.74 10.12
N ASP A 74 6.14 12.94 8.92
CA ASP A 74 5.27 14.07 8.59
C ASP A 74 3.94 14.08 9.36
N VAL A 75 3.39 12.91 9.68
CA VAL A 75 2.15 12.82 10.47
C VAL A 75 2.38 12.66 11.97
N SER A 76 3.65 12.45 12.39
CA SER A 76 4.03 12.29 13.80
C SER A 76 4.30 13.62 14.48
N VAL A 77 3.44 14.60 14.27
CA VAL A 77 3.53 15.93 14.87
C VAL A 77 2.39 16.15 15.87
N GLY A 78 2.70 16.95 16.89
CA GLY A 78 1.78 17.36 17.95
C GLY A 78 1.64 18.88 18.02
N GLN A 79 0.54 19.37 18.60
CA GLN A 79 0.28 20.79 18.80
C GLN A 79 -0.49 21.00 20.10
N ILE A 80 0.05 21.89 20.96
CA ILE A 80 -0.59 22.41 22.18
C ILE A 80 -0.25 23.90 22.29
N SER A 81 -0.33 24.64 21.19
CA SER A 81 0.05 26.06 21.10
C SER A 81 -1.12 27.02 21.34
N GLY A 82 -2.25 26.52 21.82
CA GLY A 82 -3.44 27.34 22.10
C GLY A 82 -4.37 27.52 20.89
N ALA A 83 -5.42 28.32 21.09
CA ALA A 83 -6.50 28.49 20.13
C ALA A 83 -6.06 29.09 18.78
N MET A 84 -4.99 29.87 18.76
CA MET A 84 -4.48 30.56 17.57
C MET A 84 -3.05 30.14 17.21
N GLY A 85 -2.47 29.19 17.94
CA GLY A 85 -1.08 28.74 17.71
C GLY A 85 -0.01 29.69 18.24
N THR A 86 -0.38 30.67 19.06
CA THR A 86 0.49 31.77 19.49
C THR A 86 1.09 31.59 20.89
N TYR A 87 0.76 30.48 21.57
CA TYR A 87 1.14 30.21 22.96
C TYR A 87 0.72 31.30 23.97
N ALA A 88 -0.32 32.09 23.65
CA ALA A 88 -0.74 33.23 24.49
C ALA A 88 -1.07 32.83 25.94
N ASN A 89 -1.54 31.60 26.18
CA ASN A 89 -1.94 31.10 27.48
C ASN A 89 -1.25 29.75 27.87
N THR A 90 -0.24 29.34 27.13
CA THR A 90 0.42 28.04 27.33
C THR A 90 1.91 28.20 27.09
N ASP A 91 2.71 27.72 28.03
CA ASP A 91 4.18 27.72 27.88
C ASP A 91 4.57 26.72 26.78
N PRO A 92 5.43 27.11 25.80
CA PRO A 92 5.96 26.19 24.77
C PRO A 92 6.59 24.91 25.32
N GLN A 93 7.12 24.96 26.56
CA GLN A 93 7.66 23.78 27.25
C GLN A 93 6.59 22.69 27.47
N VAL A 94 5.33 23.07 27.69
CA VAL A 94 4.20 22.11 27.85
C VAL A 94 4.01 21.30 26.57
N GLU A 95 4.04 21.95 25.42
CA GLU A 95 3.94 21.26 24.13
C GLU A 95 5.12 20.31 23.92
N LYS A 96 6.35 20.78 24.15
CA LYS A 96 7.55 19.97 24.00
C LYS A 96 7.51 18.71 24.87
N ILE A 97 7.24 18.86 26.17
CA ILE A 97 7.17 17.73 27.11
C ILE A 97 6.05 16.76 26.70
N SER A 98 4.88 17.29 26.33
CA SER A 98 3.76 16.45 25.91
C SER A 98 4.06 15.69 24.62
N CYS A 99 4.70 16.31 23.66
CA CYS A 99 5.13 15.68 22.43
C CYS A 99 6.17 14.59 22.70
N ASP A 100 7.17 14.86 23.52
CA ASP A 100 8.20 13.89 23.92
C ASP A 100 7.57 12.64 24.57
N ILE A 101 6.64 12.82 25.51
CA ILE A 101 5.91 11.71 26.16
C ILE A 101 5.11 10.87 25.14
N LEU A 102 4.56 11.53 24.12
CA LEU A 102 3.73 10.87 23.09
C LEU A 102 4.54 10.32 21.92
N GLY A 103 5.86 10.55 21.86
CA GLY A 103 6.71 10.21 20.73
C GLY A 103 6.34 11.01 19.47
N LEU A 104 5.98 12.28 19.63
CA LEU A 104 5.63 13.22 18.58
C LEU A 104 6.68 14.34 18.52
N THR A 105 6.75 15.02 17.39
CA THR A 105 7.50 16.27 17.24
C THR A 105 6.53 17.46 17.35
N PRO A 106 6.85 18.55 18.07
CA PRO A 106 6.06 19.79 18.00
C PRO A 106 5.92 20.26 16.54
N ASP A 107 4.73 20.69 16.14
CA ASP A 107 4.54 21.27 14.82
C ASP A 107 5.25 22.62 14.73
N THR A 108 5.93 22.86 13.61
CA THR A 108 6.75 24.09 13.42
C THR A 108 5.88 25.34 13.43
N ALA A 109 4.70 25.27 12.85
CA ALA A 109 3.72 26.36 12.81
C ALA A 109 2.33 25.78 12.62
N SER A 110 1.46 26.00 13.58
CA SER A 110 0.07 25.57 13.54
C SER A 110 -0.85 26.68 14.01
N THR A 111 -2.13 26.56 13.75
CA THR A 111 -3.17 27.42 14.31
C THR A 111 -3.82 26.70 15.48
N GLN A 112 -5.13 26.58 15.51
CA GLN A 112 -5.83 25.76 16.50
C GLN A 112 -5.60 24.26 16.29
N VAL A 113 -5.28 23.84 15.07
CA VAL A 113 -5.06 22.44 14.66
C VAL A 113 -3.86 22.34 13.74
N ILE A 114 -3.31 21.14 13.65
CA ILE A 114 -2.26 20.79 12.68
C ILE A 114 -2.85 20.86 11.27
N SER A 115 -2.07 21.39 10.32
CA SER A 115 -2.48 21.47 8.92
C SER A 115 -2.84 20.10 8.36
N ARG A 116 -3.88 20.05 7.52
CA ARG A 116 -4.47 18.80 7.03
C ARG A 116 -3.82 18.25 5.77
N ASP A 117 -2.96 19.01 5.11
CA ASP A 117 -2.13 18.55 3.98
C ASP A 117 -1.38 17.25 4.31
N ARG A 118 -0.86 17.11 5.53
CA ARG A 118 -0.22 15.90 6.04
C ARG A 118 -1.14 14.67 5.98
N HIS A 119 -2.42 14.87 6.29
CA HIS A 119 -3.42 13.80 6.22
C HIS A 119 -3.81 13.48 4.78
N ALA A 120 -3.86 14.52 3.93
CA ALA A 120 -4.12 14.35 2.51
C ALA A 120 -3.01 13.53 1.84
N ASP A 121 -1.73 13.85 2.12
CA ASP A 121 -0.59 13.08 1.61
C ASP A 121 -0.63 11.61 2.07
N TYR A 122 -1.00 11.37 3.33
CA TYR A 122 -1.18 10.00 3.84
C TYR A 122 -2.24 9.22 3.05
N VAL A 123 -3.42 9.79 2.84
CA VAL A 123 -4.51 9.11 2.11
C VAL A 123 -4.14 8.92 0.64
N GLN A 124 -3.49 9.90 0.02
CA GLN A 124 -3.00 9.80 -1.37
C GLN A 124 -1.92 8.72 -1.52
N THR A 125 -1.02 8.60 -0.55
CA THR A 125 -0.02 7.52 -0.55
C THR A 125 -0.67 6.14 -0.41
N LEU A 126 -1.69 5.99 0.43
CA LEU A 126 -2.45 4.74 0.50
C LEU A 126 -3.17 4.44 -0.82
N ALA A 127 -3.68 5.44 -1.51
CA ALA A 127 -4.29 5.28 -2.83
C ALA A 127 -3.27 4.84 -3.89
N LEU A 128 -2.03 5.34 -3.85
CA LEU A 128 -0.93 4.87 -4.72
C LEU A 128 -0.57 3.42 -4.43
N VAL A 129 -0.49 3.01 -3.16
CA VAL A 129 -0.27 1.60 -2.77
C VAL A 129 -1.40 0.74 -3.32
N ALA A 130 -2.65 1.16 -3.15
CA ALA A 130 -3.82 0.44 -3.65
C ALA A 130 -3.80 0.32 -5.19
N ALA A 131 -3.39 1.37 -5.91
CA ALA A 131 -3.24 1.34 -7.36
C ALA A 131 -2.16 0.34 -7.82
N SER A 132 -1.04 0.24 -7.09
CA SER A 132 -0.02 -0.79 -7.35
C SER A 132 -0.59 -2.20 -7.18
N LEU A 133 -1.30 -2.45 -6.09
CA LEU A 133 -1.93 -3.74 -5.82
C LEU A 133 -3.01 -4.10 -6.86
N GLU A 134 -3.81 -3.12 -7.30
CA GLU A 134 -4.78 -3.33 -8.39
C GLU A 134 -4.08 -3.72 -9.69
N ARG A 135 -2.98 -3.05 -10.04
CA ARG A 135 -2.19 -3.35 -11.23
C ARG A 135 -1.62 -4.78 -11.18
N PHE A 136 -1.02 -5.19 -10.05
CA PHE A 136 -0.50 -6.54 -9.87
C PHE A 136 -1.61 -7.59 -9.99
N SER A 137 -2.73 -7.35 -9.32
CA SER A 137 -3.89 -8.24 -9.32
C SER A 137 -4.54 -8.33 -10.69
N THR A 138 -4.62 -7.24 -11.43
CA THR A 138 -5.15 -7.23 -12.80
C THR A 138 -4.26 -8.05 -13.73
N GLU A 139 -2.94 -7.92 -13.60
CA GLU A 139 -2.00 -8.73 -14.39
C GLU A 139 -2.12 -10.22 -14.06
N ILE A 140 -2.21 -10.61 -12.78
CA ILE A 140 -2.45 -12.00 -12.37
C ILE A 140 -3.74 -12.53 -13.01
N ARG A 141 -4.83 -11.76 -12.96
CA ARG A 141 -6.10 -12.13 -13.58
C ARG A 141 -5.99 -12.31 -15.10
N ASN A 142 -5.23 -11.44 -15.77
CA ASN A 142 -4.97 -11.56 -17.21
C ASN A 142 -4.17 -12.81 -17.54
N LEU A 143 -3.14 -13.13 -16.75
CA LEU A 143 -2.29 -14.30 -16.95
C LEU A 143 -3.01 -15.62 -16.59
N GLN A 144 -4.05 -15.58 -15.76
CA GLN A 144 -4.86 -16.75 -15.36
C GLN A 144 -6.01 -17.03 -16.33
N ARG A 145 -6.24 -16.20 -17.35
CA ARG A 145 -7.28 -16.45 -18.35
C ARG A 145 -7.05 -17.81 -19.03
N THR A 146 -8.14 -18.50 -19.36
CA THR A 146 -8.09 -19.84 -19.95
C THR A 146 -7.24 -19.92 -21.22
N ASP A 147 -7.27 -18.87 -22.02
CA ASP A 147 -6.54 -18.74 -23.29
C ASP A 147 -5.05 -18.35 -23.08
N VAL A 148 -4.64 -17.94 -21.90
CA VAL A 148 -3.25 -17.57 -21.54
C VAL A 148 -2.63 -18.60 -20.61
N LEU A 149 -3.23 -18.80 -19.46
CA LEU A 149 -2.91 -19.76 -18.39
C LEU A 149 -1.40 -19.86 -18.05
N GLU A 150 -0.73 -18.73 -17.97
CA GLU A 150 0.70 -18.66 -17.57
C GLU A 150 0.89 -18.58 -16.05
N VAL A 151 -0.14 -18.14 -15.30
CA VAL A 151 -0.15 -18.02 -13.85
C VAL A 151 -1.50 -18.49 -13.31
N GLU A 152 -1.50 -19.08 -12.13
CA GLU A 152 -2.72 -19.49 -11.43
C GLU A 152 -2.60 -19.12 -9.93
N GLU A 153 -3.67 -18.58 -9.33
CA GLU A 153 -3.74 -18.43 -7.88
C GLU A 153 -3.70 -19.78 -7.18
N ASN A 154 -3.02 -19.85 -6.04
CA ASN A 154 -3.02 -21.05 -5.22
C ASN A 154 -4.45 -21.40 -4.78
N PHE A 155 -4.88 -22.58 -5.17
CA PHE A 155 -6.18 -23.14 -4.84
C PHE A 155 -6.03 -24.12 -3.67
N ALA A 156 -6.64 -23.79 -2.52
CA ALA A 156 -6.50 -24.62 -1.32
C ALA A 156 -7.19 -25.99 -1.51
N LYS A 157 -6.64 -27.05 -0.90
CA LYS A 157 -7.24 -28.37 -0.92
C LYS A 157 -8.65 -28.28 -0.30
N GLY A 158 -9.67 -28.73 -1.05
CA GLY A 158 -11.08 -28.67 -0.63
C GLY A 158 -11.78 -27.34 -0.92
N GLN A 159 -11.11 -26.35 -1.49
CA GLN A 159 -11.74 -25.12 -1.97
C GLN A 159 -12.63 -25.42 -3.17
N LYS A 160 -13.90 -24.95 -3.16
CA LYS A 160 -14.80 -25.07 -4.30
C LYS A 160 -14.63 -23.84 -5.19
N GLY A 161 -14.40 -24.08 -6.49
CA GLY A 161 -14.25 -23.00 -7.48
C GLY A 161 -15.58 -22.41 -7.91
N SER A 162 -16.61 -23.26 -8.01
CA SER A 162 -17.97 -22.89 -8.42
C SER A 162 -18.94 -23.96 -7.92
N SER A 163 -20.19 -23.57 -7.66
CA SER A 163 -21.26 -24.52 -7.32
C SER A 163 -21.65 -25.44 -8.48
N ALA A 164 -21.57 -24.93 -9.71
CA ALA A 164 -21.95 -25.66 -10.94
C ALA A 164 -20.78 -26.31 -11.67
N MET A 165 -19.56 -25.79 -11.53
CA MET A 165 -18.36 -26.22 -12.24
C MET A 165 -17.20 -26.41 -11.26
N PRO A 166 -17.02 -27.60 -10.66
CA PRO A 166 -16.00 -27.83 -9.63
C PRO A 166 -14.56 -27.60 -10.11
N HIS A 167 -14.30 -27.76 -11.39
CA HIS A 167 -12.99 -27.56 -12.03
C HIS A 167 -12.65 -26.07 -12.28
N LYS A 168 -13.65 -25.17 -12.18
CA LYS A 168 -13.45 -23.74 -12.45
C LYS A 168 -12.67 -23.07 -11.32
N ARG A 169 -11.48 -22.54 -11.63
CA ARG A 169 -10.60 -21.86 -10.68
C ARG A 169 -10.63 -20.35 -10.94
N ASN A 170 -11.43 -19.63 -10.15
CA ASN A 170 -11.55 -18.19 -10.27
C ASN A 170 -10.44 -17.48 -9.50
N PRO A 171 -9.86 -16.38 -10.03
CA PRO A 171 -8.86 -15.54 -9.33
C PRO A 171 -9.52 -14.64 -8.28
N ILE A 172 -10.17 -15.25 -7.27
CA ILE A 172 -11.04 -14.55 -6.31
C ILE A 172 -10.25 -13.54 -5.47
N ARG A 173 -9.01 -13.85 -5.11
CA ARG A 173 -8.18 -12.95 -4.31
C ARG A 173 -7.81 -11.70 -5.11
N SER A 174 -7.37 -11.87 -6.34
CA SER A 174 -7.03 -10.77 -7.25
C SER A 174 -8.26 -9.92 -7.61
N GLU A 175 -9.44 -10.54 -7.75
CA GLU A 175 -10.71 -9.82 -7.96
C GLU A 175 -11.05 -8.94 -6.74
N ARG A 176 -10.94 -9.48 -5.52
CA ARG A 176 -11.18 -8.73 -4.27
C ARG A 176 -10.19 -7.59 -4.10
N ILE A 177 -8.90 -7.82 -4.36
CA ILE A 177 -7.88 -6.76 -4.26
C ILE A 177 -8.20 -5.65 -5.26
N SER A 178 -8.52 -5.98 -6.51
CA SER A 178 -8.90 -4.99 -7.53
C SER A 178 -10.13 -4.17 -7.13
N GLY A 179 -11.15 -4.81 -6.54
CA GLY A 179 -12.35 -4.13 -6.06
C GLY A 179 -12.06 -3.20 -4.88
N LEU A 180 -11.35 -3.69 -3.87
CA LEU A 180 -11.00 -2.91 -2.67
C LEU A 180 -10.07 -1.73 -2.99
N ALA A 181 -9.15 -1.89 -3.95
CA ALA A 181 -8.27 -0.81 -4.38
C ALA A 181 -9.05 0.40 -4.92
N ARG A 182 -10.15 0.16 -5.64
CA ARG A 182 -11.04 1.23 -6.13
C ARG A 182 -11.72 1.96 -4.99
N VAL A 183 -12.17 1.23 -3.97
CA VAL A 183 -12.76 1.83 -2.76
C VAL A 183 -11.75 2.70 -2.04
N ILE A 184 -10.51 2.23 -1.85
CA ILE A 184 -9.46 3.02 -1.18
C ILE A 184 -9.16 4.29 -1.98
N ARG A 185 -9.07 4.22 -3.31
CA ARG A 185 -8.84 5.40 -4.16
C ARG A 185 -9.99 6.40 -4.12
N SER A 186 -11.23 5.96 -3.95
CA SER A 186 -12.37 6.89 -3.88
C SER A 186 -12.30 7.81 -2.65
N TYR A 187 -11.63 7.40 -1.58
CA TYR A 187 -11.46 8.24 -0.38
C TYR A 187 -10.59 9.47 -0.63
N THR A 188 -9.76 9.49 -1.67
CA THR A 188 -8.98 10.71 -2.02
C THR A 188 -9.85 11.85 -2.50
N CYS A 189 -11.07 11.58 -2.97
CA CYS A 189 -12.02 12.60 -3.40
C CYS A 189 -12.69 13.32 -2.21
N LEU A 190 -12.49 12.84 -0.98
CA LEU A 190 -13.09 13.41 0.23
C LEU A 190 -12.13 14.36 0.98
N LEU A 191 -10.95 14.62 0.42
CA LEU A 191 -9.93 15.51 0.94
C LEU A 191 -9.96 16.85 0.25
#